data_464633dc0b0db5d3e618b70e43ccd8fe
#
_entry.id   464633dc0b0db5d3e618b70e43ccd8fe
#
_cell.length_a   1.000
_cell.length_b   1.000
_cell.length_c   1.000
_cell.angle_alpha   90.00
_cell.angle_beta   90.00
_cell.angle_gamma   90.00
#
_symmetry.space_group_name_H-M   'P 1'
#
loop_
_entity.id
_entity.type
_entity.pdbx_description
1 polymer ?
#
loop_
_entity_poly.entity_id
_entity_poly.type
_entity_poly.pdbx_seq_one_letter_code
_entity_poly.pdbx_strand_id
1 'polypeptide(L)'
;MKHIYIILFSLVLVACGKSEKSNETVTEKVENTNEIVVTASQFEGEKMQLGKLTEQAFNETVKANGMIDVPPHNKASISTFMGGYITKTPLLIGDKVKKGQLLVTLENPEFVEIQQHYLEVAEQLNYLKSEFERQQTLFKENITSQKNFLKAESTYKSNLAQYNGLRKKLTMMNINPSSVEQGQITSKINLYAPIEGFVTKVNVSNGTYVSPANVILEIVDTDHIHLELSVFEKDILNIKKDQKVEFKIPEASDKTFEAEVHLVGTTIDETSRTVKVHAHIDDEKQANFIVGMFVEAEIVTNSINKLALPKEAVVEIEGNYFALALKNKTNNYTFEKIKLELRNQTEDFIEVLNTSDLKDKKILVEGVFMLL
;
A
#
# COMPACT_ATOMS: atom_id res chain seq x y z
N MET A 1 24.05 -38.68 -48.58
CA MET A 1 23.60 -39.98 -49.16
C MET A 1 22.10 -39.87 -49.33
N LYS A 2 21.69 -39.65 -50.61
CA LYS A 2 20.82 -40.56 -51.40
C LYS A 2 19.36 -40.61 -50.85
N HIS A 3 18.26 -40.39 -51.58
CA HIS A 3 17.85 -40.32 -53.01
C HIS A 3 16.41 -39.79 -52.92
N ILE A 4 15.97 -38.78 -53.69
CA ILE A 4 15.42 -38.81 -55.08
C ILE A 4 14.43 -39.96 -55.28
N TYR A 5 13.14 -39.61 -55.50
CA TYR A 5 12.36 -40.16 -56.62
C TYR A 5 11.18 -39.20 -56.95
N ILE A 6 11.24 -38.70 -58.15
CA ILE A 6 10.30 -38.13 -59.10
C ILE A 6 9.44 -39.24 -59.70
N ILE A 7 8.13 -39.03 -59.92
CA ILE A 7 7.30 -39.59 -61.01
C ILE A 7 5.98 -38.73 -60.98
N LEU A 8 5.74 -37.90 -61.81
CA LEU A 8 5.21 -37.58 -63.15
C LEU A 8 4.27 -38.70 -63.65
N PHE A 9 2.97 -38.41 -63.80
CA PHE A 9 2.13 -38.92 -64.89
C PHE A 9 0.99 -38.01 -65.23
N SER A 10 0.87 -37.77 -66.49
CA SER A 10 0.14 -36.86 -67.31
C SER A 10 -1.24 -37.38 -67.75
N LEU A 11 -2.09 -36.40 -68.09
CA LEU A 11 -2.95 -36.26 -69.30
C LEU A 11 -4.11 -37.24 -69.51
N VAL A 12 -5.27 -36.70 -69.86
CA VAL A 12 -6.01 -36.73 -71.13
C VAL A 12 -7.45 -36.29 -70.86
N LEU A 13 -7.89 -35.18 -71.30
CA LEU A 13 -8.66 -34.70 -72.46
C LEU A 13 -10.09 -35.27 -72.65
N VAL A 14 -10.98 -34.28 -72.84
CA VAL A 14 -12.05 -34.10 -73.92
C VAL A 14 -13.41 -34.72 -73.65
N ALA A 15 -14.47 -33.96 -73.55
CA ALA A 15 -15.36 -33.54 -74.65
C ALA A 15 -16.55 -32.76 -74.17
N CYS A 16 -16.75 -31.64 -74.76
CA CYS A 16 -17.93 -31.02 -75.46
C CYS A 16 -19.33 -31.53 -75.09
N GLY A 17 -20.21 -30.57 -74.74
CA GLY A 17 -21.67 -30.67 -74.80
C GLY A 17 -22.28 -29.26 -74.67
N LYS A 18 -22.59 -28.66 -75.72
CA LYS A 18 -23.19 -27.33 -75.94
C LYS A 18 -24.71 -27.44 -75.72
N SER A 19 -25.27 -26.61 -74.84
CA SER A 19 -26.67 -26.19 -74.95
C SER A 19 -26.83 -24.80 -74.37
N GLU A 20 -27.19 -23.90 -75.28
CA GLU A 20 -27.61 -22.55 -75.02
C GLU A 20 -28.96 -22.53 -74.29
N LYS A 21 -29.09 -21.69 -73.22
CA LYS A 21 -30.22 -20.72 -73.20
C LYS A 21 -30.07 -19.73 -72.05
N SER A 22 -30.17 -18.49 -72.52
CA SER A 22 -30.70 -17.28 -71.91
C SER A 22 -30.02 -16.70 -70.69
N ASN A 23 -29.32 -15.62 -70.98
CA ASN A 23 -28.99 -14.48 -70.15
C ASN A 23 -30.09 -14.07 -69.17
N GLU A 24 -29.81 -13.96 -67.96
CA GLU A 24 -30.11 -12.78 -67.17
C GLU A 24 -28.91 -12.48 -66.30
N THR A 25 -28.10 -11.53 -66.73
CA THR A 25 -27.03 -10.91 -65.96
C THR A 25 -27.69 -10.05 -64.91
N VAL A 26 -27.91 -10.61 -63.74
CA VAL A 26 -28.07 -9.80 -62.52
C VAL A 26 -26.70 -9.34 -62.16
N THR A 27 -26.36 -8.17 -62.66
CA THR A 27 -25.27 -7.36 -62.10
C THR A 27 -25.74 -6.99 -60.70
N GLU A 28 -25.35 -7.76 -59.70
CA GLU A 28 -25.33 -7.26 -58.34
C GLU A 28 -24.32 -6.11 -58.29
N LYS A 29 -24.89 -4.92 -58.37
CA LYS A 29 -24.25 -3.69 -57.99
C LYS A 29 -23.91 -3.88 -56.50
N VAL A 30 -22.68 -4.13 -56.19
CA VAL A 30 -22.15 -3.94 -54.82
C VAL A 30 -22.24 -2.43 -54.57
N GLU A 31 -23.43 -1.97 -54.25
CA GLU A 31 -23.55 -0.70 -53.53
C GLU A 31 -22.90 -0.92 -52.18
N ASN A 32 -21.88 -0.15 -51.91
CA ASN A 32 -21.36 0.08 -50.56
C ASN A 32 -22.49 0.73 -49.73
N THR A 33 -23.51 -0.03 -49.40
CA THR A 33 -24.59 0.45 -48.54
C THR A 33 -24.11 0.44 -47.13
N ASN A 34 -23.85 1.64 -46.55
CA ASN A 34 -23.69 1.86 -45.13
C ASN A 34 -24.95 1.46 -44.31
N GLU A 35 -25.87 0.72 -44.91
CA GLU A 35 -27.17 0.36 -44.35
C GLU A 35 -27.27 -1.14 -44.14
N ILE A 36 -27.73 -1.51 -42.95
CA ILE A 36 -27.97 -2.89 -42.52
C ILE A 36 -29.47 -3.05 -42.28
N VAL A 37 -30.08 -4.02 -42.97
CA VAL A 37 -31.53 -4.32 -42.84
C VAL A 37 -31.71 -5.56 -41.98
N VAL A 38 -32.50 -5.44 -40.89
CA VAL A 38 -32.83 -6.51 -39.94
C VAL A 38 -34.33 -6.72 -39.98
N THR A 39 -34.79 -7.96 -40.17
CA THR A 39 -36.20 -8.30 -40.13
C THR A 39 -36.77 -8.21 -38.71
N ALA A 40 -38.08 -7.99 -38.54
CA ALA A 40 -38.70 -7.94 -37.21
C ALA A 40 -38.48 -9.25 -36.43
N SER A 41 -38.54 -10.38 -37.13
CA SER A 41 -38.29 -11.70 -36.50
C SER A 41 -36.84 -11.89 -36.01
N GLN A 42 -35.86 -11.36 -36.74
CA GLN A 42 -34.45 -11.35 -36.27
C GLN A 42 -34.29 -10.43 -35.08
N PHE A 43 -34.86 -9.22 -35.13
CA PHE A 43 -34.76 -8.25 -34.03
C PHE A 43 -35.34 -8.80 -32.71
N GLU A 44 -36.49 -9.49 -32.79
CA GLU A 44 -37.12 -10.08 -31.62
C GLU A 44 -36.43 -11.38 -31.20
N GLY A 45 -36.02 -12.23 -32.13
CA GLY A 45 -35.37 -13.52 -31.88
C GLY A 45 -34.03 -13.37 -31.17
N GLU A 46 -33.26 -12.37 -31.57
CA GLU A 46 -31.94 -12.05 -30.99
C GLU A 46 -32.02 -11.08 -29.80
N LYS A 47 -33.22 -10.76 -29.31
CA LYS A 47 -33.47 -9.85 -28.18
C LYS A 47 -32.77 -8.50 -28.32
N MET A 48 -32.67 -7.99 -29.53
CA MET A 48 -32.02 -6.73 -29.81
C MET A 48 -32.73 -5.56 -29.11
N GLN A 49 -31.96 -4.61 -28.59
CA GLN A 49 -32.50 -3.46 -27.89
C GLN A 49 -32.02 -2.14 -28.50
N LEU A 50 -32.95 -1.15 -28.54
CA LEU A 50 -32.65 0.19 -28.95
C LEU A 50 -32.50 1.10 -27.73
N GLY A 51 -31.41 1.84 -27.68
CA GLY A 51 -31.13 2.86 -26.67
C GLY A 51 -30.82 4.22 -27.29
N LYS A 52 -30.26 5.08 -26.47
CA LYS A 52 -29.77 6.42 -26.86
C LYS A 52 -28.44 6.66 -26.15
N LEU A 53 -27.74 7.71 -26.58
CA LEU A 53 -26.65 8.27 -25.77
C LEU A 53 -27.18 8.62 -24.39
N THR A 54 -26.44 8.23 -23.35
CA THR A 54 -26.71 8.54 -21.95
C THR A 54 -25.55 9.29 -21.32
N GLU A 55 -25.84 10.17 -20.38
CA GLU A 55 -24.80 10.78 -19.59
C GLU A 55 -24.29 9.76 -18.56
N GLN A 56 -22.99 9.51 -18.57
CA GLN A 56 -22.31 8.62 -17.65
C GLN A 56 -21.14 9.35 -16.99
N ALA A 57 -20.89 9.03 -15.75
CA ALA A 57 -19.77 9.57 -15.00
C ALA A 57 -18.46 8.89 -15.44
N PHE A 58 -17.50 9.68 -15.88
CA PHE A 58 -16.13 9.24 -16.16
C PHE A 58 -15.19 9.85 -15.16
N ASN A 59 -14.47 9.00 -14.44
CA ASN A 59 -13.51 9.43 -13.45
C ASN A 59 -12.19 9.81 -14.15
N GLU A 60 -11.69 10.98 -13.82
CA GLU A 60 -10.29 11.34 -14.08
C GLU A 60 -9.47 10.82 -12.92
N THR A 61 -8.48 9.98 -13.19
CA THR A 61 -7.66 9.35 -12.16
C THR A 61 -6.20 9.75 -12.27
N VAL A 62 -5.52 9.79 -11.14
CA VAL A 62 -4.07 9.89 -11.04
C VAL A 62 -3.53 8.54 -10.59
N LYS A 63 -2.65 7.96 -11.39
CA LYS A 63 -1.97 6.70 -11.05
C LYS A 63 -0.85 6.94 -10.05
N ALA A 64 -0.82 6.12 -9.03
CA ALA A 64 0.20 6.14 -8.00
C ALA A 64 0.60 4.70 -7.63
N ASN A 65 1.85 4.54 -7.28
CA ASN A 65 2.35 3.27 -6.73
C ASN A 65 2.67 3.47 -5.26
N GLY A 66 2.61 2.40 -4.50
CA GLY A 66 2.92 2.48 -3.08
C GLY A 66 3.01 1.12 -2.43
N MET A 67 2.79 1.10 -1.13
CA MET A 67 2.77 -0.12 -0.34
C MET A 67 1.76 -0.01 0.79
N ILE A 68 1.36 -1.16 1.28
CA ILE A 68 0.63 -1.27 2.54
C ILE A 68 1.62 -1.04 3.67
N ASP A 69 1.32 -0.11 4.56
CA ASP A 69 2.17 0.21 5.70
C ASP A 69 1.32 0.45 6.96
N VAL A 70 1.99 0.73 8.08
CA VAL A 70 1.36 1.14 9.33
C VAL A 70 1.91 2.48 9.79
N PRO A 71 1.15 3.24 10.58
CA PRO A 71 1.65 4.48 11.16
C PRO A 71 2.95 4.27 11.96
N PRO A 72 3.86 5.25 12.03
CA PRO A 72 5.13 5.09 12.74
C PRO A 72 5.00 4.69 14.21
N HIS A 73 3.92 5.05 14.91
CA HIS A 73 3.67 4.66 16.30
C HIS A 73 3.25 3.20 16.45
N ASN A 74 2.87 2.52 15.35
CA ASN A 74 2.58 1.09 15.29
C ASN A 74 3.83 0.25 14.94
N LYS A 75 5.01 0.89 14.82
CA LYS A 75 6.31 0.22 14.62
C LYS A 75 7.21 0.43 15.84
N ALA A 76 7.89 -0.61 16.26
CA ALA A 76 8.90 -0.51 17.31
C ALA A 76 10.17 -1.26 16.90
N SER A 77 11.27 -0.51 16.83
CA SER A 77 12.61 -1.08 16.69
C SER A 77 13.22 -1.25 18.07
N ILE A 78 13.57 -2.46 18.43
CA ILE A 78 14.12 -2.80 19.74
C ILE A 78 15.63 -2.77 19.68
N SER A 79 16.21 -1.93 20.51
CA SER A 79 17.66 -1.81 20.71
C SER A 79 17.97 -1.79 22.21
N THR A 80 19.25 -1.75 22.56
CA THR A 80 19.71 -1.70 23.96
C THR A 80 20.37 -0.37 24.29
N PHE A 81 20.36 0.05 25.56
CA PHE A 81 21.08 1.23 26.03
C PHE A 81 22.58 0.94 26.31
N MET A 82 22.93 -0.31 26.62
CA MET A 82 24.31 -0.77 26.81
C MET A 82 24.52 -2.06 26.03
N GLY A 83 25.71 -2.23 25.46
CA GLY A 83 26.05 -3.43 24.72
C GLY A 83 26.05 -4.69 25.58
N GLY A 84 25.97 -5.84 24.95
CA GLY A 84 26.02 -7.13 25.59
C GLY A 84 25.83 -8.30 24.63
N TYR A 85 26.07 -9.51 25.16
CA TYR A 85 25.86 -10.75 24.42
C TYR A 85 24.43 -11.24 24.61
N ILE A 86 23.81 -11.62 23.51
CA ILE A 86 22.47 -12.24 23.50
C ILE A 86 22.59 -13.63 24.13
N THR A 87 21.93 -13.87 25.25
CA THR A 87 21.89 -15.19 25.88
C THR A 87 20.60 -15.94 25.63
N LYS A 88 19.52 -15.22 25.26
CA LYS A 88 18.24 -15.82 24.98
C LYS A 88 17.48 -14.95 23.95
N THR A 89 17.06 -15.55 22.84
CA THR A 89 16.13 -14.99 21.87
C THR A 89 15.11 -16.07 21.46
N PRO A 90 13.95 -16.14 22.14
CA PRO A 90 12.97 -17.23 21.93
C PRO A 90 12.03 -16.98 20.77
N LEU A 91 12.08 -15.81 20.11
CA LEU A 91 11.10 -15.35 19.13
C LEU A 91 11.55 -15.60 17.71
N LEU A 92 10.59 -15.96 16.86
CA LEU A 92 10.72 -16.09 15.42
C LEU A 92 9.97 -14.96 14.71
N ILE A 93 10.34 -14.73 13.46
CA ILE A 93 9.57 -13.84 12.56
C ILE A 93 8.16 -14.42 12.40
N GLY A 94 7.13 -13.58 12.59
CA GLY A 94 5.72 -13.97 12.57
C GLY A 94 5.12 -14.22 13.96
N ASP A 95 5.92 -14.34 15.01
CA ASP A 95 5.39 -14.50 16.36
C ASP A 95 4.62 -13.25 16.81
N LYS A 96 3.44 -13.47 17.40
CA LYS A 96 2.66 -12.41 18.05
C LYS A 96 3.19 -12.18 19.47
N VAL A 97 3.46 -10.93 19.80
CA VAL A 97 3.93 -10.50 21.14
C VAL A 97 2.97 -9.50 21.76
N LYS A 98 2.87 -9.55 23.08
CA LYS A 98 2.09 -8.59 23.88
C LYS A 98 3.00 -7.52 24.46
N LYS A 99 2.48 -6.30 24.64
CA LYS A 99 3.19 -5.25 25.37
C LYS A 99 3.68 -5.77 26.74
N GLY A 100 4.96 -5.54 27.05
CA GLY A 100 5.60 -6.02 28.28
C GLY A 100 6.09 -7.48 28.21
N GLN A 101 5.91 -8.20 27.10
CA GLN A 101 6.45 -9.55 26.93
C GLN A 101 7.97 -9.52 26.80
N LEU A 102 8.67 -10.49 27.42
CA LEU A 102 10.11 -10.66 27.26
C LEU A 102 10.47 -11.01 25.83
N LEU A 103 11.39 -10.24 25.27
CA LEU A 103 11.87 -10.42 23.89
C LEU A 103 13.25 -11.06 23.87
N VAL A 104 14.19 -10.47 24.57
CA VAL A 104 15.62 -10.87 24.54
C VAL A 104 16.23 -10.68 25.89
N THR A 105 17.20 -11.53 26.24
CA THR A 105 18.06 -11.37 27.42
C THR A 105 19.48 -11.12 26.96
N LEU A 106 20.09 -10.06 27.49
CA LEU A 106 21.50 -9.72 27.26
C LEU A 106 22.31 -9.97 28.51
N GLU A 107 23.59 -10.28 28.35
CA GLU A 107 24.55 -10.44 29.41
C GLU A 107 25.82 -9.62 29.14
N ASN A 108 26.28 -8.87 30.17
CA ASN A 108 27.52 -8.09 30.10
C ASN A 108 28.07 -7.90 31.53
N PRO A 109 29.39 -8.10 31.75
CA PRO A 109 30.05 -7.77 33.04
C PRO A 109 29.85 -6.31 33.44
N GLU A 110 29.78 -5.37 32.54
CA GLU A 110 29.54 -3.95 32.82
C GLU A 110 28.22 -3.70 33.59
N PHE A 111 27.24 -4.61 33.43
CA PHE A 111 25.99 -4.52 34.21
C PHE A 111 26.22 -4.76 35.70
N VAL A 112 27.20 -5.60 36.05
CA VAL A 112 27.63 -5.82 37.43
C VAL A 112 28.36 -4.60 37.96
N GLU A 113 29.29 -4.04 37.17
CA GLU A 113 30.10 -2.88 37.59
C GLU A 113 29.24 -1.66 37.92
N ILE A 114 28.24 -1.35 37.10
CA ILE A 114 27.34 -0.20 37.32
C ILE A 114 26.49 -0.39 38.58
N GLN A 115 26.06 -1.62 38.89
CA GLN A 115 25.32 -1.95 40.11
C GLN A 115 26.20 -1.86 41.34
N GLN A 116 27.45 -2.35 41.26
CA GLN A 116 28.43 -2.22 42.33
C GLN A 116 28.71 -0.73 42.63
N HIS A 117 28.98 0.07 41.62
CA HIS A 117 29.21 1.50 41.78
C HIS A 117 27.99 2.23 42.39
N TYR A 118 26.77 1.84 41.99
CA TYR A 118 25.55 2.37 42.60
C TYR A 118 25.48 2.08 44.10
N LEU A 119 25.79 0.83 44.53
CA LEU A 119 25.82 0.45 45.93
C LEU A 119 26.85 1.24 46.73
N GLU A 120 28.07 1.39 46.22
CA GLU A 120 29.12 2.15 46.85
C GLU A 120 28.69 3.61 47.15
N VAL A 121 28.05 4.24 46.13
CA VAL A 121 27.55 5.62 46.26
C VAL A 121 26.35 5.69 47.21
N ALA A 122 25.46 4.69 47.19
CA ALA A 122 24.30 4.62 48.10
C ALA A 122 24.72 4.50 49.58
N GLU A 123 25.71 3.65 49.89
CA GLU A 123 26.25 3.49 51.25
C GLU A 123 26.91 4.78 51.75
N GLN A 124 27.69 5.46 50.91
CA GLN A 124 28.29 6.75 51.22
C GLN A 124 27.27 7.85 51.47
N LEU A 125 26.15 7.82 50.77
CA LEU A 125 25.14 8.88 50.84
C LEU A 125 24.55 9.02 52.27
N ASN A 126 24.29 7.93 52.96
CA ASN A 126 23.77 7.94 54.33
C ASN A 126 24.76 8.61 55.31
N TYR A 127 26.04 8.27 55.21
CA TYR A 127 27.07 8.90 55.99
C TYR A 127 27.20 10.39 55.70
N LEU A 128 27.30 10.77 54.43
CA LEU A 128 27.46 12.16 54.01
C LEU A 128 26.25 13.01 54.37
N LYS A 129 25.05 12.46 54.34
CA LYS A 129 23.82 13.12 54.80
C LYS A 129 23.91 13.43 56.31
N SER A 130 24.26 12.46 57.11
CA SER A 130 24.41 12.62 58.56
C SER A 130 25.51 13.64 58.89
N GLU A 131 26.64 13.64 58.18
CA GLU A 131 27.71 14.61 58.34
C GLU A 131 27.27 16.03 57.95
N PHE A 132 26.54 16.17 56.85
CA PHE A 132 25.99 17.46 56.44
C PHE A 132 25.00 17.99 57.51
N GLU A 133 24.08 17.20 58.01
CA GLU A 133 23.09 17.58 59.04
C GLU A 133 23.80 17.97 60.35
N ARG A 134 24.83 17.22 60.74
CA ARG A 134 25.69 17.55 61.92
C ARG A 134 26.38 18.90 61.68
N GLN A 135 27.07 19.12 60.59
CA GLN A 135 27.78 20.37 60.32
C GLN A 135 26.80 21.55 60.20
N GLN A 136 25.60 21.35 59.69
CA GLN A 136 24.55 22.36 59.67
C GLN A 136 24.12 22.80 61.06
N THR A 137 23.92 21.85 61.96
CA THR A 137 23.57 22.15 63.36
C THR A 137 24.72 22.89 64.06
N LEU A 138 25.96 22.38 63.96
CA LEU A 138 27.11 23.03 64.56
C LEU A 138 27.38 24.44 64.01
N PHE A 139 27.08 24.68 62.75
CA PHE A 139 27.20 26.01 62.12
C PHE A 139 26.15 27.00 62.66
N LYS A 140 24.91 26.53 62.85
CA LYS A 140 23.83 27.32 63.47
C LYS A 140 24.14 27.73 64.91
N GLU A 141 24.85 26.87 65.65
CA GLU A 141 25.31 27.13 67.02
C GLU A 141 26.67 27.87 67.10
N ASN A 142 27.18 28.33 65.88
CA ASN A 142 28.49 29.00 65.77
C ASN A 142 29.71 28.17 66.34
N ILE A 143 29.63 26.84 66.32
CA ILE A 143 30.65 25.90 66.81
C ILE A 143 31.63 25.50 65.67
N THR A 144 31.17 25.45 64.41
CA THR A 144 32.01 25.10 63.24
C THR A 144 32.17 26.30 62.28
N SER A 145 33.20 26.23 61.45
CA SER A 145 33.44 27.28 60.44
C SER A 145 32.50 27.13 59.25
N GLN A 146 32.15 28.24 58.61
CA GLN A 146 31.41 28.25 57.36
C GLN A 146 32.08 27.37 56.26
N LYS A 147 33.41 27.32 56.23
CA LYS A 147 34.17 26.46 55.32
C LYS A 147 33.84 24.98 55.51
N ASN A 148 33.76 24.50 56.76
CA ASN A 148 33.45 23.10 57.07
C ASN A 148 32.00 22.76 56.68
N PHE A 149 31.06 23.64 57.02
CA PHE A 149 29.66 23.49 56.63
C PHE A 149 29.49 23.39 55.12
N LEU A 150 30.04 24.38 54.33
CA LEU A 150 29.96 24.38 52.89
C LEU A 150 30.65 23.18 52.22
N LYS A 151 31.75 22.69 52.83
CA LYS A 151 32.41 21.46 52.37
C LYS A 151 31.49 20.24 52.52
N ALA A 152 30.88 20.05 53.69
CA ALA A 152 29.98 18.93 53.98
C ALA A 152 28.74 19.00 53.04
N GLU A 153 28.16 20.20 52.88
CA GLU A 153 27.03 20.44 51.98
C GLU A 153 27.36 20.08 50.52
N SER A 154 28.51 20.57 50.03
CA SER A 154 28.94 20.31 48.67
C SER A 154 29.18 18.83 48.40
N THR A 155 29.86 18.15 49.35
CA THR A 155 30.16 16.71 49.25
C THR A 155 28.89 15.88 49.24
N TYR A 156 27.93 16.18 50.13
CA TYR A 156 26.63 15.51 50.20
C TYR A 156 25.84 15.72 48.86
N LYS A 157 25.72 16.97 48.40
CA LYS A 157 24.98 17.29 47.17
C LYS A 157 25.60 16.63 45.93
N SER A 158 26.93 16.58 45.85
CA SER A 158 27.63 15.90 44.74
C SER A 158 27.37 14.40 44.75
N ASN A 159 27.45 13.75 45.90
CA ASN A 159 27.16 12.32 46.00
C ASN A 159 25.68 12.01 45.72
N LEU A 160 24.74 12.85 46.20
CA LEU A 160 23.32 12.74 45.93
C LEU A 160 23.04 12.82 44.43
N ALA A 161 23.69 13.73 43.71
CA ALA A 161 23.54 13.83 42.24
C ALA A 161 24.06 12.56 41.55
N GLN A 162 25.20 12.02 42.01
CA GLN A 162 25.78 10.78 41.48
C GLN A 162 24.85 9.58 41.73
N TYR A 163 24.32 9.44 42.95
CA TYR A 163 23.32 8.42 43.32
C TYR A 163 22.11 8.47 42.40
N ASN A 164 21.52 9.66 42.22
CA ASN A 164 20.35 9.84 41.37
C ASN A 164 20.65 9.50 39.90
N GLY A 165 21.83 9.87 39.41
CA GLY A 165 22.26 9.55 38.03
C GLY A 165 22.41 8.04 37.80
N LEU A 166 23.07 7.33 38.74
CA LEU A 166 23.25 5.86 38.68
C LEU A 166 21.91 5.14 38.82
N ARG A 167 21.05 5.58 39.76
CA ARG A 167 19.69 5.05 39.91
C ARG A 167 18.89 5.13 38.62
N LYS A 168 18.96 6.28 37.91
CA LYS A 168 18.29 6.46 36.63
C LYS A 168 18.84 5.52 35.57
N LYS A 169 20.18 5.35 35.48
CA LYS A 169 20.81 4.40 34.56
C LYS A 169 20.33 2.96 34.78
N LEU A 170 20.25 2.50 36.02
CA LEU A 170 19.72 1.17 36.35
C LEU A 170 18.28 1.01 35.90
N THR A 171 17.43 2.01 36.15
CA THR A 171 16.02 1.99 35.70
C THR A 171 15.89 1.89 34.18
N MET A 172 16.74 2.62 33.44
CA MET A 172 16.77 2.56 31.98
C MET A 172 17.16 1.17 31.45
N MET A 173 17.92 0.42 32.18
CA MET A 173 18.31 -0.96 31.87
C MET A 173 17.32 -2.01 32.39
N ASN A 174 16.16 -1.60 32.89
CA ASN A 174 15.18 -2.46 33.56
C ASN A 174 15.73 -3.21 34.81
N ILE A 175 16.77 -2.65 35.44
CA ILE A 175 17.27 -3.14 36.72
C ILE A 175 16.58 -2.36 37.84
N ASN A 176 15.98 -3.08 38.80
CA ASN A 176 15.34 -2.45 39.94
C ASN A 176 16.39 -1.97 40.95
N PRO A 177 16.57 -0.65 41.21
CA PRO A 177 17.55 -0.15 42.15
C PRO A 177 17.36 -0.68 43.59
N SER A 178 16.11 -0.87 44.03
CA SER A 178 15.85 -1.39 45.36
C SER A 178 16.29 -2.85 45.54
N SER A 179 16.25 -3.66 44.49
CA SER A 179 16.77 -5.03 44.50
C SER A 179 18.29 -5.01 44.59
N VAL A 180 18.95 -4.06 43.92
CA VAL A 180 20.41 -3.87 44.00
C VAL A 180 20.81 -3.44 45.39
N GLU A 181 20.11 -2.53 46.06
CA GLU A 181 20.33 -2.11 47.44
C GLU A 181 20.21 -3.29 48.47
N GLN A 182 19.43 -4.31 48.09
CA GLN A 182 19.32 -5.57 48.87
C GLN A 182 20.43 -6.59 48.53
N GLY A 183 21.42 -6.22 47.71
CA GLY A 183 22.54 -7.08 47.30
C GLY A 183 22.23 -8.02 46.12
N GLN A 184 21.09 -7.88 45.46
CA GLN A 184 20.74 -8.68 44.28
C GLN A 184 21.37 -8.06 43.01
N ILE A 185 22.57 -8.53 42.66
CA ILE A 185 23.31 -8.08 41.49
C ILE A 185 23.11 -9.10 40.36
N THR A 186 22.90 -8.62 39.15
CA THR A 186 22.72 -9.46 37.94
C THR A 186 23.66 -9.05 36.81
N SER A 187 24.20 -10.04 36.09
CA SER A 187 24.92 -9.85 34.82
C SER A 187 23.99 -9.77 33.61
N LYS A 188 22.66 -9.99 33.81
CA LYS A 188 21.67 -10.11 32.75
C LYS A 188 20.64 -9.01 32.83
N ILE A 189 20.29 -8.47 31.65
CA ILE A 189 19.16 -7.55 31.50
C ILE A 189 18.17 -8.11 30.48
N ASN A 190 16.90 -7.76 30.67
CA ASN A 190 15.82 -8.20 29.84
C ASN A 190 15.27 -7.02 29.05
N LEU A 191 15.05 -7.22 27.75
CA LEU A 191 14.32 -6.28 26.90
C LEU A 191 12.90 -6.77 26.69
N TYR A 192 11.95 -5.85 26.80
CA TYR A 192 10.51 -6.13 26.71
C TYR A 192 9.87 -5.38 25.55
N ALA A 193 8.77 -5.93 25.04
CA ALA A 193 8.00 -5.31 23.98
C ALA A 193 7.35 -3.99 24.43
N PRO A 194 7.61 -2.85 23.76
CA PRO A 194 6.98 -1.58 24.11
C PRO A 194 5.53 -1.48 23.58
N ILE A 195 5.19 -2.23 22.54
CA ILE A 195 3.88 -2.34 21.91
C ILE A 195 3.50 -3.82 21.78
N GLU A 196 2.24 -4.13 21.53
CA GLU A 196 1.84 -5.43 21.02
C GLU A 196 1.99 -5.45 19.49
N GLY A 197 2.00 -6.63 18.88
CA GLY A 197 2.11 -6.79 17.44
C GLY A 197 2.83 -8.07 17.04
N PHE A 198 3.35 -8.08 15.82
CA PHE A 198 4.07 -9.22 15.25
C PHE A 198 5.54 -8.89 15.07
N VAL A 199 6.39 -9.87 15.33
CA VAL A 199 7.83 -9.77 15.07
C VAL A 199 8.05 -9.85 13.56
N THR A 200 8.57 -8.78 12.98
CA THR A 200 8.81 -8.69 11.50
C THR A 200 10.27 -8.92 11.14
N LYS A 201 11.19 -8.62 12.06
CA LYS A 201 12.63 -8.87 11.87
C LYS A 201 13.27 -9.35 13.15
N VAL A 202 14.21 -10.26 13.02
CA VAL A 202 15.13 -10.69 14.09
C VAL A 202 16.55 -10.67 13.53
N ASN A 203 17.36 -9.72 14.00
CA ASN A 203 18.70 -9.46 13.45
C ASN A 203 19.82 -10.10 14.29
N VAL A 204 19.46 -10.91 15.28
CA VAL A 204 20.40 -11.48 16.25
C VAL A 204 20.14 -12.97 16.47
N SER A 205 21.16 -13.66 16.98
CA SER A 205 21.08 -15.03 17.47
C SER A 205 21.77 -15.13 18.83
N ASN A 206 21.58 -16.26 19.53
CA ASN A 206 22.28 -16.50 20.79
C ASN A 206 23.80 -16.44 20.58
N GLY A 207 24.50 -15.72 21.45
CA GLY A 207 25.94 -15.47 21.39
C GLY A 207 26.33 -14.23 20.56
N THR A 208 25.40 -13.59 19.87
CA THR A 208 25.68 -12.34 19.14
C THR A 208 25.95 -11.20 20.13
N TYR A 209 27.04 -10.45 19.94
CA TYR A 209 27.25 -9.20 20.62
C TYR A 209 26.48 -8.07 19.94
N VAL A 210 25.73 -7.27 20.71
CA VAL A 210 25.00 -6.10 20.24
C VAL A 210 25.48 -4.83 20.91
N SER A 211 25.52 -3.74 20.15
CA SER A 211 25.80 -2.39 20.66
C SER A 211 24.53 -1.54 20.68
N PRO A 212 24.52 -0.37 21.34
CA PRO A 212 23.36 0.54 21.35
C PRO A 212 22.86 0.96 19.97
N ALA A 213 23.72 0.95 18.94
CA ALA A 213 23.35 1.29 17.58
C ALA A 213 22.64 0.17 16.82
N ASN A 214 22.68 -1.07 17.32
CA ASN A 214 22.11 -2.21 16.63
C ASN A 214 20.62 -2.38 16.93
N VAL A 215 19.82 -2.52 15.88
CA VAL A 215 18.42 -2.99 15.99
C VAL A 215 18.44 -4.50 16.16
N ILE A 216 17.92 -4.97 17.28
CA ILE A 216 17.87 -6.38 17.68
C ILE A 216 16.73 -7.08 16.98
N LEU A 217 15.53 -6.51 17.07
CA LEU A 217 14.32 -6.99 16.40
C LEU A 217 13.35 -5.84 16.14
N GLU A 218 12.38 -6.06 15.23
CA GLU A 218 11.30 -5.12 14.93
C GLU A 218 9.96 -5.76 15.23
N ILE A 219 9.05 -4.97 15.80
CA ILE A 219 7.66 -5.32 16.08
C ILE A 219 6.78 -4.36 15.30
N VAL A 220 5.75 -4.90 14.64
CA VAL A 220 4.74 -4.13 13.92
C VAL A 220 3.36 -4.52 14.43
N ASP A 221 2.62 -3.53 14.87
CA ASP A 221 1.20 -3.65 15.18
C ASP A 221 0.39 -3.43 13.89
N THR A 222 -0.35 -4.45 13.47
CA THR A 222 -1.11 -4.45 12.22
C THR A 222 -2.60 -4.16 12.42
N ASP A 223 -3.00 -3.67 13.58
CA ASP A 223 -4.41 -3.36 13.86
C ASP A 223 -4.91 -2.15 13.05
N HIS A 224 -4.00 -1.29 12.59
CA HIS A 224 -4.28 -0.14 11.72
C HIS A 224 -3.28 -0.07 10.58
N ILE A 225 -3.69 -0.58 9.44
CA ILE A 225 -2.93 -0.51 8.20
C ILE A 225 -3.45 0.62 7.30
N HIS A 226 -2.58 1.16 6.48
CA HIS A 226 -2.94 2.18 5.50
C HIS A 226 -2.10 2.02 4.22
N LEU A 227 -2.50 2.70 3.16
CA LEU A 227 -1.70 2.82 1.96
C LEU A 227 -0.74 4.00 2.11
N GLU A 228 0.54 3.77 1.83
CA GLU A 228 1.51 4.82 1.61
C GLU A 228 1.81 4.91 0.11
N LEU A 229 1.19 5.88 -0.57
CA LEU A 229 1.29 6.08 -2.00
C LEU A 229 2.34 7.15 -2.33
N SER A 230 2.98 7.01 -3.49
CA SER A 230 3.91 7.99 -4.04
C SER A 230 3.30 8.60 -5.30
N VAL A 231 2.91 9.87 -5.22
CA VAL A 231 2.30 10.62 -6.31
C VAL A 231 3.34 11.56 -6.92
N PHE A 232 3.44 11.60 -8.25
CA PHE A 232 4.38 12.48 -8.93
C PHE A 232 4.03 13.96 -8.72
N GLU A 233 5.07 14.81 -8.66
CA GLU A 233 4.96 16.26 -8.48
C GLU A 233 3.99 16.92 -9.49
N LYS A 234 3.99 16.48 -10.74
CA LYS A 234 3.11 17.01 -11.79
C LYS A 234 1.61 16.86 -11.49
N ASP A 235 1.24 15.85 -10.69
CA ASP A 235 -0.14 15.47 -10.45
C ASP A 235 -0.62 15.87 -9.03
N ILE A 236 0.30 16.24 -8.12
CA ILE A 236 0.01 16.40 -6.70
C ILE A 236 -0.99 17.53 -6.41
N LEU A 237 -1.05 18.58 -7.21
CA LEU A 237 -1.97 19.70 -7.02
C LEU A 237 -3.45 19.29 -7.23
N ASN A 238 -3.69 18.16 -7.88
CA ASN A 238 -5.01 17.59 -8.08
C ASN A 238 -5.45 16.65 -6.95
N ILE A 239 -4.52 16.28 -6.05
CA ILE A 239 -4.80 15.37 -4.94
C ILE A 239 -5.25 16.15 -3.72
N LYS A 240 -6.37 15.70 -3.15
CA LYS A 240 -6.99 16.30 -1.96
C LYS A 240 -7.44 15.21 -1.00
N LYS A 241 -7.58 15.59 0.25
CA LYS A 241 -8.20 14.74 1.26
C LYS A 241 -9.61 14.32 0.84
N ASP A 242 -10.04 13.15 1.31
CA ASP A 242 -11.35 12.55 1.12
C ASP A 242 -11.65 12.13 -0.35
N GLN A 243 -10.63 12.07 -1.22
CA GLN A 243 -10.75 11.50 -2.55
C GLN A 243 -10.73 9.96 -2.50
N LYS A 244 -11.57 9.34 -3.32
CA LYS A 244 -11.58 7.88 -3.48
C LYS A 244 -10.30 7.38 -4.14
N VAL A 245 -9.83 6.24 -3.66
CA VAL A 245 -8.68 5.51 -4.17
C VAL A 245 -9.12 4.09 -4.49
N GLU A 246 -8.92 3.66 -5.71
CA GLU A 246 -9.04 2.26 -6.10
C GLU A 246 -7.64 1.67 -6.20
N PHE A 247 -7.39 0.54 -5.55
CA PHE A 247 -6.06 -0.06 -5.58
C PHE A 247 -6.11 -1.57 -5.80
N LYS A 248 -5.02 -2.09 -6.36
CA LYS A 248 -4.80 -3.51 -6.60
C LYS A 248 -3.47 -3.94 -5.99
N ILE A 249 -3.35 -5.23 -5.72
CA ILE A 249 -2.11 -5.88 -5.27
C ILE A 249 -1.76 -6.90 -6.35
N PRO A 250 -1.04 -6.50 -7.43
CA PRO A 250 -0.89 -7.28 -8.66
C PRO A 250 -0.36 -8.71 -8.44
N GLU A 251 0.57 -8.86 -7.47
CA GLU A 251 1.22 -10.15 -7.19
C GLU A 251 0.39 -11.09 -6.29
N ALA A 252 -0.71 -10.59 -5.67
CA ALA A 252 -1.45 -11.35 -4.67
C ALA A 252 -2.93 -11.52 -4.97
N SER A 253 -3.55 -10.63 -5.76
CA SER A 253 -5.00 -10.67 -6.00
C SER A 253 -5.39 -9.89 -7.25
N ASP A 254 -6.34 -10.44 -8.02
CA ASP A 254 -7.00 -9.74 -9.14
C ASP A 254 -8.10 -8.78 -8.67
N LYS A 255 -8.39 -8.75 -7.37
CA LYS A 255 -9.45 -7.90 -6.81
C LYS A 255 -9.00 -6.45 -6.74
N THR A 256 -9.94 -5.55 -7.01
CA THR A 256 -9.82 -4.13 -6.72
C THR A 256 -10.36 -3.87 -5.32
N PHE A 257 -9.64 -3.09 -4.53
CA PHE A 257 -9.99 -2.66 -3.20
C PHE A 257 -10.19 -1.15 -3.19
N GLU A 258 -10.93 -0.65 -2.20
CA GLU A 258 -11.22 0.76 -2.04
C GLU A 258 -10.50 1.34 -0.83
N ALA A 259 -10.11 2.59 -0.95
CA ALA A 259 -9.51 3.41 0.11
C ALA A 259 -9.87 4.87 -0.09
N GLU A 260 -9.58 5.70 0.90
CA GLU A 260 -9.82 7.14 0.86
C GLU A 260 -8.55 7.91 1.25
N VAL A 261 -8.22 8.96 0.51
CA VAL A 261 -7.09 9.85 0.83
C VAL A 261 -7.32 10.51 2.18
N HIS A 262 -6.47 10.18 3.15
CA HIS A 262 -6.51 10.75 4.49
C HIS A 262 -5.60 11.97 4.63
N LEU A 263 -4.37 11.87 4.12
CA LEU A 263 -3.35 12.91 4.25
C LEU A 263 -2.50 13.02 2.99
N VAL A 264 -2.29 14.25 2.54
CA VAL A 264 -1.35 14.58 1.46
C VAL A 264 -0.11 15.23 2.05
N GLY A 265 1.06 14.69 1.75
CA GLY A 265 2.34 15.24 2.19
C GLY A 265 2.59 16.65 1.64
N THR A 266 3.41 17.41 2.33
CA THR A 266 3.72 18.80 1.98
C THR A 266 5.16 18.97 1.45
N THR A 267 5.91 17.88 1.32
CA THR A 267 7.29 17.86 0.86
C THR A 267 7.47 16.90 -0.29
N ILE A 268 8.33 17.27 -1.23
CA ILE A 268 8.69 16.44 -2.39
C ILE A 268 9.99 15.71 -2.04
N ASP A 269 10.03 14.41 -2.29
CA ASP A 269 11.28 13.65 -2.29
C ASP A 269 12.10 14.06 -3.51
N GLU A 270 13.30 14.58 -3.28
CA GLU A 270 14.16 15.17 -4.32
C GLU A 270 14.65 14.14 -5.34
N THR A 271 14.77 12.88 -4.94
CA THR A 271 15.29 11.80 -5.78
C THR A 271 14.22 11.24 -6.71
N SER A 272 13.05 10.92 -6.15
CA SER A 272 11.95 10.31 -6.89
C SER A 272 10.98 11.32 -7.51
N ARG A 273 11.07 12.61 -7.13
CA ARG A 273 10.14 13.68 -7.51
C ARG A 273 8.69 13.32 -7.19
N THR A 274 8.46 12.70 -6.04
CA THR A 274 7.15 12.28 -5.58
C THR A 274 6.79 12.90 -4.23
N VAL A 275 5.51 12.97 -3.94
CA VAL A 275 4.95 13.34 -2.63
C VAL A 275 4.26 12.11 -2.04
N LYS A 276 4.44 11.90 -0.73
CA LYS A 276 3.74 10.82 -0.02
C LYS A 276 2.29 11.20 0.23
N VAL A 277 1.40 10.26 -0.07
CA VAL A 277 -0.03 10.35 0.18
C VAL A 277 -0.44 9.13 0.99
N HIS A 278 -1.08 9.38 2.13
CA HIS A 278 -1.61 8.31 2.99
C HIS A 278 -3.10 8.16 2.72
N ALA A 279 -3.55 6.93 2.51
CA ALA A 279 -4.96 6.62 2.32
C ALA A 279 -5.40 5.50 3.28
N HIS A 280 -6.58 5.64 3.86
CA HIS A 280 -7.19 4.64 4.72
C HIS A 280 -7.94 3.63 3.86
N ILE A 281 -7.77 2.36 4.16
CA ILE A 281 -8.44 1.25 3.49
C ILE A 281 -9.83 1.08 4.10
N ASP A 282 -10.89 1.04 3.29
CA ASP A 282 -12.27 1.01 3.78
C ASP A 282 -12.60 -0.29 4.53
N ASP A 283 -12.09 -1.43 4.08
CA ASP A 283 -12.35 -2.76 4.63
C ASP A 283 -11.06 -3.44 5.12
N GLU A 284 -10.31 -2.80 6.02
CA GLU A 284 -9.04 -3.30 6.58
C GLU A 284 -9.11 -4.77 7.07
N LYS A 285 -10.29 -5.20 7.54
CA LYS A 285 -10.49 -6.52 8.17
C LYS A 285 -10.87 -7.63 7.21
N GLN A 286 -11.26 -7.32 5.98
CA GLN A 286 -11.73 -8.33 5.02
C GLN A 286 -10.60 -9.02 4.25
N ALA A 287 -9.45 -8.38 4.15
CA ALA A 287 -8.29 -8.95 3.49
C ALA A 287 -7.12 -9.09 4.48
N ASN A 288 -6.45 -10.23 4.45
CA ASN A 288 -5.23 -10.46 5.22
C ASN A 288 -4.04 -9.70 4.57
N PHE A 289 -4.10 -8.38 4.61
CA PHE A 289 -3.02 -7.56 4.08
C PHE A 289 -1.76 -7.71 4.92
N ILE A 290 -0.62 -7.77 4.26
CA ILE A 290 0.70 -7.85 4.89
C ILE A 290 1.43 -6.52 4.65
N VAL A 291 2.00 -5.95 5.71
CA VAL A 291 2.82 -4.73 5.63
C VAL A 291 3.99 -4.96 4.68
N GLY A 292 4.19 -4.03 3.75
CA GLY A 292 5.18 -4.13 2.70
C GLY A 292 4.65 -4.68 1.35
N MET A 293 3.38 -5.09 1.26
CA MET A 293 2.79 -5.45 -0.03
C MET A 293 2.78 -4.24 -0.96
N PHE A 294 3.28 -4.42 -2.18
CA PHE A 294 3.23 -3.42 -3.22
C PHE A 294 1.80 -3.24 -3.74
N VAL A 295 1.43 -1.98 -4.00
CA VAL A 295 0.12 -1.63 -4.53
C VAL A 295 0.23 -0.71 -5.74
N GLU A 296 -0.67 -0.91 -6.69
CA GLU A 296 -0.98 0.03 -7.76
C GLU A 296 -2.33 0.68 -7.46
N ALA A 297 -2.36 2.00 -7.44
CA ALA A 297 -3.54 2.76 -7.05
C ALA A 297 -3.91 3.81 -8.09
N GLU A 298 -5.21 4.05 -8.20
CA GLU A 298 -5.79 5.14 -8.99
C GLU A 298 -6.59 6.05 -8.06
N ILE A 299 -6.15 7.31 -7.92
CA ILE A 299 -6.81 8.31 -7.09
C ILE A 299 -7.79 9.08 -7.97
N VAL A 300 -9.07 9.07 -7.64
CA VAL A 300 -10.11 9.78 -8.38
C VAL A 300 -10.01 11.28 -8.05
N THR A 301 -9.60 12.06 -9.04
CA THR A 301 -9.42 13.51 -8.86
C THR A 301 -10.65 14.32 -9.25
N ASN A 302 -11.38 13.84 -10.25
CA ASN A 302 -12.58 14.49 -10.76
C ASN A 302 -13.54 13.45 -11.34
N SER A 303 -14.82 13.75 -11.36
CA SER A 303 -15.83 12.93 -12.04
C SER A 303 -16.65 13.86 -12.95
N ILE A 304 -16.61 13.58 -14.25
CA ILE A 304 -17.25 14.43 -15.25
C ILE A 304 -18.28 13.59 -16.01
N ASN A 305 -19.52 14.08 -16.05
CA ASN A 305 -20.56 13.45 -16.85
C ASN A 305 -20.29 13.69 -18.32
N LYS A 306 -20.25 12.61 -19.10
CA LYS A 306 -20.04 12.61 -20.56
C LYS A 306 -21.08 11.74 -21.23
N LEU A 307 -21.37 12.06 -22.50
CA LEU A 307 -22.26 11.23 -23.31
C LEU A 307 -21.53 9.96 -23.73
N ALA A 308 -22.16 8.83 -23.47
CA ALA A 308 -21.59 7.50 -23.68
C ALA A 308 -22.60 6.51 -24.28
N LEU A 309 -22.06 5.44 -24.83
CA LEU A 309 -22.80 4.26 -25.25
C LEU A 309 -22.34 3.04 -24.40
N PRO A 310 -23.24 2.04 -24.20
CA PRO A 310 -22.81 0.75 -23.70
C PRO A 310 -21.73 0.16 -24.61
N LYS A 311 -20.75 -0.56 -24.06
CA LYS A 311 -19.70 -1.22 -24.83
C LYS A 311 -20.25 -2.14 -25.91
N GLU A 312 -21.33 -2.83 -25.61
CA GLU A 312 -22.01 -3.75 -26.54
C GLU A 312 -22.62 -3.05 -27.78
N ALA A 313 -22.83 -1.72 -27.70
CA ALA A 313 -23.30 -0.92 -28.81
C ALA A 313 -22.19 -0.53 -29.80
N VAL A 314 -20.94 -0.77 -29.47
CA VAL A 314 -19.76 -0.34 -30.22
C VAL A 314 -19.09 -1.55 -30.85
N VAL A 315 -18.88 -1.49 -32.17
CA VAL A 315 -18.19 -2.57 -32.92
C VAL A 315 -16.95 -2.01 -33.59
N GLU A 316 -15.87 -2.77 -33.53
CA GLU A 316 -14.62 -2.47 -34.22
C GLU A 316 -14.55 -3.23 -35.53
N ILE A 317 -14.35 -2.50 -36.63
CA ILE A 317 -14.15 -3.02 -38.00
C ILE A 317 -12.91 -2.37 -38.59
N GLU A 318 -11.92 -3.17 -38.91
CA GLU A 318 -10.67 -2.71 -39.54
C GLU A 318 -10.01 -1.53 -38.80
N GLY A 319 -10.00 -1.58 -37.44
CA GLY A 319 -9.41 -0.54 -36.60
C GLY A 319 -10.24 0.74 -36.45
N ASN A 320 -11.50 0.75 -36.97
CA ASN A 320 -12.44 1.84 -36.78
C ASN A 320 -13.64 1.38 -35.93
N TYR A 321 -14.16 2.28 -35.11
CA TYR A 321 -15.30 2.00 -34.25
C TYR A 321 -16.58 2.54 -34.85
N PHE A 322 -17.66 1.77 -34.74
CA PHE A 322 -18.96 2.09 -35.32
C PHE A 322 -20.09 1.80 -34.32
N ALA A 323 -21.19 2.55 -34.48
CA ALA A 323 -22.49 2.22 -33.91
C ALA A 323 -23.54 2.13 -35.01
N LEU A 324 -24.59 1.36 -34.74
CA LEU A 324 -25.73 1.19 -35.64
C LEU A 324 -26.89 2.08 -35.17
N ALA A 325 -27.16 3.14 -35.95
CA ALA A 325 -28.28 4.04 -35.67
C ALA A 325 -29.50 3.66 -36.52
N LEU A 326 -30.67 3.62 -35.90
CA LEU A 326 -31.93 3.32 -36.60
C LEU A 326 -32.29 4.46 -37.57
N LYS A 327 -32.32 4.16 -38.82
CA LYS A 327 -32.74 5.09 -39.91
C LYS A 327 -34.23 5.02 -40.16
N ASN A 328 -34.79 3.81 -40.27
CA ASN A 328 -36.21 3.59 -40.54
C ASN A 328 -36.71 2.31 -39.85
N LYS A 329 -37.99 2.34 -39.48
CA LYS A 329 -38.72 1.19 -38.92
C LYS A 329 -40.07 1.10 -39.66
N THR A 330 -40.18 0.12 -40.54
CA THR A 330 -41.45 -0.26 -41.19
C THR A 330 -41.75 -1.72 -40.80
N ASN A 331 -41.74 -2.66 -41.75
CA ASN A 331 -41.78 -4.08 -41.51
C ASN A 331 -40.41 -4.62 -41.10
N ASN A 332 -39.33 -3.92 -41.43
CA ASN A 332 -37.95 -4.22 -41.08
C ASN A 332 -37.31 -3.00 -40.39
N TYR A 333 -36.21 -3.25 -39.67
CA TYR A 333 -35.37 -2.23 -39.08
C TYR A 333 -34.20 -1.95 -40.02
N THR A 334 -34.06 -0.72 -40.47
CA THR A 334 -32.91 -0.32 -41.29
C THR A 334 -31.98 0.53 -40.43
N PHE A 335 -30.75 0.06 -40.25
CA PHE A 335 -29.72 0.75 -39.53
C PHE A 335 -28.70 1.38 -40.47
N GLU A 336 -28.20 2.54 -40.10
CA GLU A 336 -27.03 3.16 -40.72
C GLU A 336 -25.81 2.99 -39.82
N LYS A 337 -24.65 2.72 -40.42
CA LYS A 337 -23.40 2.60 -39.76
C LYS A 337 -22.80 4.00 -39.56
N ILE A 338 -22.60 4.40 -38.28
CA ILE A 338 -22.02 5.70 -37.93
C ILE A 338 -20.64 5.44 -37.30
N LYS A 339 -19.62 6.07 -37.89
CA LYS A 339 -18.25 6.01 -37.32
C LYS A 339 -18.20 6.78 -36.02
N LEU A 340 -17.57 6.19 -35.00
CA LEU A 340 -17.42 6.75 -33.67
C LEU A 340 -15.99 7.26 -33.42
N GLU A 341 -15.91 8.38 -32.73
CA GLU A 341 -14.69 8.86 -32.11
C GLU A 341 -14.81 8.63 -30.61
N LEU A 342 -13.98 7.72 -30.08
CA LEU A 342 -14.03 7.25 -28.70
C LEU A 342 -12.87 7.84 -27.89
N ARG A 343 -13.07 7.97 -26.56
CA ARG A 343 -12.01 8.47 -25.68
C ARG A 343 -11.83 7.63 -24.42
N ASN A 344 -12.67 7.82 -23.42
CA ASN A 344 -12.58 7.14 -22.14
C ASN A 344 -13.54 5.96 -22.13
N GLN A 345 -13.19 4.92 -21.33
CA GLN A 345 -14.08 3.78 -21.12
C GLN A 345 -14.14 3.42 -19.63
N THR A 346 -15.31 3.01 -19.20
CA THR A 346 -15.57 2.38 -17.91
C THR A 346 -15.75 0.87 -18.14
N GLU A 347 -16.15 0.12 -17.12
CA GLU A 347 -16.46 -1.31 -17.28
C GLU A 347 -17.56 -1.54 -18.33
N ASP A 348 -18.64 -0.74 -18.29
CA ASP A 348 -19.85 -0.95 -19.11
C ASP A 348 -20.02 0.05 -20.24
N PHE A 349 -19.40 1.24 -20.19
CA PHE A 349 -19.66 2.34 -21.10
C PHE A 349 -18.40 2.89 -21.75
N ILE A 350 -18.58 3.49 -22.95
CA ILE A 350 -17.52 4.17 -23.70
C ILE A 350 -17.96 5.61 -24.04
N GLU A 351 -17.11 6.60 -23.74
CA GLU A 351 -17.31 8.01 -24.07
C GLU A 351 -17.27 8.20 -25.59
N VAL A 352 -18.28 8.89 -26.14
CA VAL A 352 -18.37 9.24 -27.55
C VAL A 352 -18.11 10.74 -27.73
N LEU A 353 -17.15 11.11 -28.58
CA LEU A 353 -16.78 12.49 -28.84
C LEU A 353 -17.67 13.17 -29.92
N ASN A 354 -17.96 12.46 -31.00
CA ASN A 354 -18.78 12.96 -32.10
C ASN A 354 -20.29 12.79 -31.86
N THR A 355 -20.76 13.27 -30.71
CA THR A 355 -22.15 13.10 -30.25
C THR A 355 -23.19 13.73 -31.12
N SER A 356 -22.85 14.76 -31.94
CA SER A 356 -23.74 15.41 -32.92
C SER A 356 -24.36 14.44 -33.94
N ASP A 357 -23.59 13.43 -34.32
CA ASP A 357 -23.97 12.46 -35.34
C ASP A 357 -25.01 11.44 -34.82
N LEU A 358 -25.07 11.28 -33.49
CA LEU A 358 -25.93 10.33 -32.79
C LEU A 358 -27.06 11.01 -32.01
N LYS A 359 -27.07 12.34 -31.96
CA LYS A 359 -28.04 13.10 -31.18
C LYS A 359 -29.46 12.77 -31.71
N ASP A 360 -30.35 12.47 -30.76
CA ASP A 360 -31.77 12.12 -30.99
C ASP A 360 -32.01 10.82 -31.79
N LYS A 361 -30.97 10.12 -32.24
CA LYS A 361 -31.10 8.82 -32.92
C LYS A 361 -31.31 7.69 -31.93
N LYS A 362 -32.06 6.67 -32.33
CA LYS A 362 -32.11 5.39 -31.63
C LYS A 362 -30.94 4.53 -32.12
N ILE A 363 -30.16 4.04 -31.20
CA ILE A 363 -28.95 3.27 -31.45
C ILE A 363 -29.21 1.83 -30.99
N LEU A 364 -28.77 0.86 -31.76
CA LEU A 364 -28.79 -0.54 -31.32
C LEU A 364 -27.76 -0.71 -30.23
N VAL A 365 -28.23 -1.06 -28.99
CA VAL A 365 -27.37 -1.16 -27.83
C VAL A 365 -27.11 -2.61 -27.39
N GLU A 366 -27.95 -3.56 -27.82
CA GLU A 366 -27.72 -5.00 -27.64
C GLU A 366 -27.92 -5.73 -28.98
N GLY A 367 -27.10 -6.77 -29.22
CA GLY A 367 -27.17 -7.62 -30.40
C GLY A 367 -26.45 -7.08 -31.64
N VAL A 368 -25.61 -6.05 -31.49
CA VAL A 368 -24.87 -5.41 -32.59
C VAL A 368 -23.89 -6.37 -33.27
N PHE A 369 -23.20 -7.19 -32.45
CA PHE A 369 -22.19 -8.13 -32.94
C PHE A 369 -22.72 -9.18 -33.95
N MET A 370 -24.01 -9.47 -33.92
CA MET A 370 -24.61 -10.44 -34.84
C MET A 370 -24.89 -9.89 -36.25
N LEU A 371 -24.68 -8.57 -36.43
CA LEU A 371 -25.02 -7.88 -37.69
C LEU A 371 -23.77 -7.44 -38.47
N LEU A 372 -22.62 -7.59 -37.91
CA LEU A 372 -21.33 -7.15 -38.43
C LEU A 372 -20.30 -8.28 -38.31
#